data_781339d797e4a9e3c0708f278b496be4
#
_entry.id   781339d797e4a9e3c0708f278b496be4
#
_cell.length_a   1.000
_cell.length_b   1.000
_cell.length_c   1.000
_cell.angle_alpha   90.00
_cell.angle_beta   90.00
_cell.angle_gamma   90.00
#
_symmetry.space_group_name_H-M   'P 1'
#
loop_
_entity.id
_entity.type
_entity.pdbx_description
1 polymer ?
#
loop_
_entity_poly.entity_id
_entity_poly.type
_entity_poly.pdbx_seq_one_letter_code
_entity_poly.pdbx_strand_id
1 'polypeptide(L)'
;MRRILPALFLAASAQLGLAMPAAAQDAGDAARGQKLADTCMGCHGIPNYRNAYPSYAVPKLAGQHPEYVVIALQGYKAQTRIHPTMHAQATSLSDQDMRDLTAFLAGSAPLKTGPAVDGPGKEKAVTCVACHGEGGHSQMPNWPVLAGQKADYIEHALHQYKNGERKDPIMGSQAAALSDADIHALASYFAAQPGLQAAAYKKK
;
A
#
# COMPACT_ATOMS: atom_id res chain seq x y z
N MET A 1 65.29 -50.88 11.15
CA MET A 1 64.42 -50.33 10.09
C MET A 1 63.41 -49.42 10.74
N ARG A 2 63.64 -48.07 10.70
CA ARG A 2 62.73 -47.06 11.24
C ARG A 2 61.92 -46.48 10.08
N ARG A 3 60.60 -46.64 10.10
CA ARG A 3 59.67 -46.06 9.11
C ARG A 3 59.30 -44.67 9.57
N ILE A 4 59.64 -43.66 8.73
CA ILE A 4 59.25 -42.27 8.91
C ILE A 4 57.92 -42.07 8.17
N LEU A 5 56.85 -41.70 8.90
CA LEU A 5 55.57 -41.28 8.29
C LEU A 5 55.64 -39.77 8.01
N PRO A 6 55.18 -39.29 6.83
CA PRO A 6 55.05 -37.87 6.60
C PRO A 6 53.77 -37.33 7.19
N ALA A 7 53.89 -36.23 7.94
CA ALA A 7 52.74 -35.46 8.46
C ALA A 7 52.16 -34.61 7.33
N LEU A 8 50.87 -34.84 7.02
CA LEU A 8 50.09 -33.94 6.14
C LEU A 8 49.59 -32.74 6.94
N PHE A 9 50.09 -31.54 6.60
CA PHE A 9 49.51 -30.29 7.06
C PHE A 9 48.29 -29.94 6.19
N LEU A 10 47.06 -30.02 6.73
CA LEU A 10 45.90 -29.43 6.14
C LEU A 10 45.85 -27.93 6.47
N ALA A 11 46.10 -27.10 5.47
CA ALA A 11 45.85 -25.67 5.56
C ALA A 11 44.36 -25.40 5.42
N ALA A 12 43.69 -25.01 6.50
CA ALA A 12 42.31 -24.56 6.49
C ALA A 12 42.29 -23.07 6.05
N SER A 13 41.90 -22.83 4.82
CA SER A 13 41.63 -21.46 4.32
C SER A 13 40.26 -21.00 4.85
N ALA A 14 40.26 -20.10 5.85
CA ALA A 14 39.08 -19.41 6.31
C ALA A 14 38.63 -18.36 5.27
N GLN A 15 37.59 -18.63 4.54
CA GLN A 15 36.91 -17.64 3.71
C GLN A 15 36.04 -16.76 4.62
N LEU A 16 36.50 -15.52 4.91
CA LEU A 16 35.63 -14.49 5.48
C LEU A 16 34.65 -14.04 4.38
N GLY A 17 33.48 -14.66 4.35
CA GLY A 17 32.34 -14.17 3.59
C GLY A 17 31.86 -12.85 4.23
N LEU A 18 32.05 -11.72 3.58
CA LEU A 18 31.39 -10.47 3.90
C LEU A 18 29.88 -10.66 3.65
N ALA A 19 29.13 -11.05 4.67
CA ALA A 19 27.67 -11.00 4.64
C ALA A 19 27.26 -9.54 4.63
N MET A 20 26.87 -8.99 3.49
CA MET A 20 26.20 -7.70 3.39
C MET A 20 24.83 -7.82 4.10
N PRO A 21 24.46 -6.86 4.95
CA PRO A 21 23.16 -6.91 5.61
C PRO A 21 22.05 -6.79 4.56
N ALA A 22 21.22 -7.82 4.44
CA ALA A 22 20.08 -7.87 3.52
C ALA A 22 19.00 -6.80 3.80
N ALA A 23 19.06 -6.14 4.95
CA ALA A 23 18.06 -5.17 5.39
C ALA A 23 18.15 -3.79 4.68
N ALA A 24 19.24 -3.48 3.95
CA ALA A 24 19.40 -2.18 3.30
C ALA A 24 18.81 -2.12 1.88
N GLN A 25 18.37 -3.24 1.31
CA GLN A 25 17.86 -3.30 -0.07
C GLN A 25 16.34 -3.10 -0.19
N ASP A 26 15.59 -3.15 0.89
CA ASP A 26 14.11 -3.06 0.87
C ASP A 26 13.54 -1.68 1.18
N ALA A 27 14.32 -0.76 1.68
CA ALA A 27 13.85 0.60 1.94
C ALA A 27 13.83 1.44 0.66
N GLY A 28 12.70 2.13 0.40
CA GLY A 28 12.58 3.07 -0.71
C GLY A 28 13.29 4.40 -0.43
N ASP A 29 13.94 4.97 -1.46
CA ASP A 29 14.53 6.31 -1.42
C ASP A 29 13.45 7.37 -1.75
N ALA A 30 12.94 8.06 -0.73
CA ALA A 30 11.93 9.09 -0.92
C ALA A 30 12.40 10.30 -1.75
N ALA A 31 13.71 10.61 -1.75
CA ALA A 31 14.25 11.71 -2.57
C ALA A 31 14.27 11.34 -4.06
N ARG A 32 14.63 10.10 -4.38
CA ARG A 32 14.49 9.56 -5.74
C ARG A 32 13.02 9.42 -6.12
N GLY A 33 12.17 8.92 -5.22
CA GLY A 33 10.73 8.80 -5.41
C GLY A 33 10.06 10.14 -5.72
N GLN A 34 10.46 11.22 -5.07
CA GLN A 34 9.98 12.57 -5.37
C GLN A 34 10.26 12.99 -6.83
N LYS A 35 11.42 12.63 -7.37
CA LYS A 35 11.77 12.95 -8.78
C LYS A 35 10.96 12.13 -9.78
N LEU A 36 10.53 10.93 -9.40
CA LEU A 36 9.72 10.04 -10.23
C LEU A 36 8.21 10.38 -10.15
N ALA A 37 7.77 11.16 -9.16
CA ALA A 37 6.37 11.28 -8.79
C ALA A 37 5.56 12.29 -9.61
N ASP A 38 6.14 13.02 -10.56
CA ASP A 38 5.47 14.14 -11.23
C ASP A 38 4.13 13.74 -11.88
N THR A 39 4.10 12.60 -12.60
CA THR A 39 2.86 12.09 -13.19
C THR A 39 1.85 11.64 -12.14
N CYS A 40 2.32 11.07 -11.02
CA CYS A 40 1.48 10.64 -9.90
C CYS A 40 0.82 11.85 -9.21
N MET A 41 1.59 12.92 -9.00
CA MET A 41 1.14 14.14 -8.34
C MET A 41 0.11 14.92 -9.17
N GLY A 42 0.08 14.73 -10.50
CA GLY A 42 -0.94 15.28 -11.40
C GLY A 42 -2.37 14.81 -11.09
N CYS A 43 -2.50 13.71 -10.34
CA CYS A 43 -3.79 13.19 -9.86
C CYS A 43 -3.82 13.10 -8.33
N HIS A 44 -2.87 12.38 -7.72
CA HIS A 44 -2.85 12.09 -6.27
C HIS A 44 -2.47 13.29 -5.40
N GLY A 45 -1.84 14.33 -5.99
CA GLY A 45 -1.51 15.59 -5.31
C GLY A 45 -2.61 16.66 -5.37
N ILE A 46 -3.66 16.43 -6.15
CA ILE A 46 -4.75 17.40 -6.32
C ILE A 46 -5.91 17.03 -5.36
N PRO A 47 -6.24 17.88 -4.39
CA PRO A 47 -7.36 17.64 -3.49
C PRO A 47 -8.66 17.43 -4.27
N ASN A 48 -9.41 16.36 -3.92
CA ASN A 48 -10.71 16.03 -4.51
C ASN A 48 -10.73 15.80 -6.03
N TYR A 49 -9.57 15.53 -6.65
CA TYR A 49 -9.53 15.14 -8.06
C TYR A 49 -10.33 13.85 -8.30
N ARG A 50 -11.04 13.80 -9.42
CA ARG A 50 -11.91 12.66 -9.80
C ARG A 50 -11.50 12.12 -11.16
N ASN A 51 -11.63 10.82 -11.33
CA ASN A 51 -11.54 10.18 -12.64
C ASN A 51 -12.70 10.64 -13.53
N ALA A 52 -12.45 10.70 -14.82
CA ALA A 52 -13.51 10.98 -15.79
C ALA A 52 -14.43 9.77 -16.00
N TYR A 53 -13.85 8.57 -16.08
CA TYR A 53 -14.59 7.32 -16.24
C TYR A 53 -13.74 6.14 -15.73
N PRO A 54 -14.29 5.27 -14.87
CA PRO A 54 -15.48 5.52 -14.05
C PRO A 54 -15.27 6.71 -13.11
N SER A 55 -16.36 7.44 -12.83
CA SER A 55 -16.27 8.68 -12.04
C SER A 55 -16.25 8.42 -10.55
N TYR A 56 -15.08 8.36 -9.95
CA TYR A 56 -14.86 8.36 -8.50
C TYR A 56 -13.60 9.15 -8.15
N ALA A 57 -13.47 9.54 -6.89
CA ALA A 57 -12.33 10.35 -6.46
C ALA A 57 -11.03 9.53 -6.47
N VAL A 58 -9.95 10.18 -6.92
CA VAL A 58 -8.60 9.61 -6.86
C VAL A 58 -8.21 9.42 -5.38
N PRO A 59 -7.74 8.23 -4.99
CA PRO A 59 -7.47 7.91 -3.60
C PRO A 59 -6.32 8.72 -3.01
N LYS A 60 -6.42 8.99 -1.72
CA LYS A 60 -5.38 9.59 -0.90
C LYS A 60 -4.26 8.59 -0.66
N LEU A 61 -3.01 9.03 -0.72
CA LEU A 61 -1.82 8.19 -0.54
C LEU A 61 -0.97 8.60 0.67
N ALA A 62 -0.95 9.87 1.05
CA ALA A 62 -0.17 10.32 2.18
C ALA A 62 -0.71 9.77 3.50
N GLY A 63 0.18 9.19 4.30
CA GLY A 63 -0.15 8.47 5.52
C GLY A 63 -0.50 6.99 5.31
N GLN A 64 -0.48 6.48 4.07
CA GLN A 64 -0.65 5.05 3.80
C GLN A 64 0.65 4.28 4.10
N HIS A 65 0.56 2.97 4.29
CA HIS A 65 1.72 2.10 4.37
C HIS A 65 2.42 2.00 3.01
N PRO A 66 3.72 2.31 2.92
CA PRO A 66 4.47 2.19 1.67
C PRO A 66 4.37 0.80 1.05
N GLU A 67 4.46 -0.25 1.88
CA GLU A 67 4.40 -1.66 1.45
C GLU A 67 3.06 -1.98 0.79
N TYR A 68 1.96 -1.49 1.38
CA TYR A 68 0.65 -1.66 0.75
C TYR A 68 0.55 -0.93 -0.60
N VAL A 69 1.14 0.26 -0.73
CA VAL A 69 1.11 0.99 -2.01
C VAL A 69 1.96 0.27 -3.06
N VAL A 70 3.07 -0.38 -2.68
CA VAL A 70 3.84 -1.29 -3.56
C VAL A 70 2.96 -2.45 -4.03
N ILE A 71 2.28 -3.15 -3.11
CA ILE A 71 1.34 -4.24 -3.44
C ILE A 71 0.27 -3.75 -4.42
N ALA A 72 -0.26 -2.55 -4.22
CA ALA A 72 -1.26 -1.96 -5.09
C ALA A 72 -0.71 -1.70 -6.51
N LEU A 73 0.50 -1.15 -6.63
CA LEU A 73 1.16 -0.91 -7.92
C LEU A 73 1.46 -2.22 -8.65
N GLN A 74 1.97 -3.22 -7.93
CA GLN A 74 2.19 -4.57 -8.48
C GLN A 74 0.88 -5.19 -8.97
N GLY A 75 -0.21 -5.02 -8.21
CA GLY A 75 -1.54 -5.49 -8.62
C GLY A 75 -2.04 -4.82 -9.89
N TYR A 76 -1.83 -3.53 -10.08
CA TYR A 76 -2.14 -2.83 -11.33
C TYR A 76 -1.27 -3.31 -12.48
N LYS A 77 0.04 -3.48 -12.26
CA LYS A 77 0.98 -3.99 -13.26
C LYS A 77 0.59 -5.40 -13.74
N ALA A 78 0.23 -6.29 -12.82
CA ALA A 78 -0.17 -7.66 -13.07
C ALA A 78 -1.65 -7.81 -13.48
N GLN A 79 -2.43 -6.72 -13.55
CA GLN A 79 -3.87 -6.72 -13.83
C GLN A 79 -4.72 -7.60 -12.88
N THR A 80 -4.23 -7.85 -11.69
CA THR A 80 -5.02 -8.42 -10.59
C THR A 80 -5.91 -7.36 -9.93
N ARG A 81 -5.69 -6.09 -10.29
CA ARG A 81 -6.42 -4.90 -9.89
C ARG A 81 -6.70 -4.06 -11.13
N ILE A 82 -7.95 -4.07 -11.58
CA ILE A 82 -8.32 -3.48 -12.87
C ILE A 82 -8.48 -1.96 -12.75
N HIS A 83 -7.65 -1.23 -13.48
CA HIS A 83 -7.73 0.22 -13.67
C HIS A 83 -6.81 0.64 -14.83
N PRO A 84 -7.33 0.96 -16.02
CA PRO A 84 -6.50 1.20 -17.20
C PRO A 84 -5.40 2.24 -17.01
N THR A 85 -5.73 3.40 -16.42
CA THR A 85 -4.74 4.46 -16.16
C THR A 85 -3.65 3.99 -15.21
N MET A 86 -4.02 3.33 -14.09
CA MET A 86 -3.01 2.86 -13.13
C MET A 86 -2.19 1.69 -13.67
N HIS A 87 -2.76 0.84 -14.52
CA HIS A 87 -2.00 -0.18 -15.24
C HIS A 87 -0.93 0.47 -16.13
N ALA A 88 -1.31 1.47 -16.93
CA ALA A 88 -0.37 2.19 -17.79
C ALA A 88 0.77 2.84 -16.98
N GLN A 89 0.45 3.46 -15.83
CA GLN A 89 1.46 4.05 -14.95
C GLN A 89 2.39 2.99 -14.32
N ALA A 90 1.82 1.86 -13.85
CA ALA A 90 2.59 0.84 -13.15
C ALA A 90 3.46 -0.03 -14.08
N THR A 91 3.08 -0.19 -15.34
CA THR A 91 3.75 -1.10 -16.29
C THR A 91 5.22 -0.76 -16.51
N SER A 92 5.56 0.52 -16.55
CA SER A 92 6.94 1.00 -16.78
C SER A 92 7.81 1.02 -15.52
N LEU A 93 7.23 0.84 -14.33
CA LEU A 93 7.96 0.92 -13.07
C LEU A 93 8.72 -0.38 -12.79
N SER A 94 9.98 -0.27 -12.39
CA SER A 94 10.71 -1.35 -11.73
C SER A 94 10.24 -1.50 -10.28
N ASP A 95 10.58 -2.61 -9.64
CA ASP A 95 10.26 -2.82 -8.21
C ASP A 95 10.93 -1.75 -7.32
N GLN A 96 12.15 -1.29 -7.70
CA GLN A 96 12.82 -0.22 -6.98
C GLN A 96 12.10 1.12 -7.18
N ASP A 97 11.63 1.45 -8.40
CA ASP A 97 10.84 2.65 -8.64
C ASP A 97 9.57 2.66 -7.82
N MET A 98 8.89 1.50 -7.70
CA MET A 98 7.70 1.38 -6.86
C MET A 98 8.03 1.65 -5.38
N ARG A 99 9.11 1.09 -4.84
CA ARG A 99 9.53 1.35 -3.45
C ARG A 99 9.86 2.83 -3.22
N ASP A 100 10.61 3.45 -4.10
CA ASP A 100 11.01 4.85 -3.97
C ASP A 100 9.81 5.80 -4.08
N LEU A 101 8.95 5.59 -5.08
CA LEU A 101 7.71 6.33 -5.25
C LEU A 101 6.81 6.24 -4.01
N THR A 102 6.65 5.03 -3.46
CA THR A 102 5.77 4.83 -2.31
C THR A 102 6.35 5.42 -1.03
N ALA A 103 7.68 5.37 -0.84
CA ALA A 103 8.33 6.06 0.26
C ALA A 103 8.09 7.58 0.23
N PHE A 104 8.11 8.20 -0.95
CA PHE A 104 7.75 9.59 -1.11
C PHE A 104 6.25 9.84 -0.92
N LEU A 105 5.39 9.16 -1.67
CA LEU A 105 3.95 9.44 -1.71
C LEU A 105 3.28 9.19 -0.36
N ALA A 106 3.58 8.06 0.28
CA ALA A 106 3.05 7.73 1.60
C ALA A 106 3.63 8.65 2.70
N GLY A 107 4.90 9.01 2.60
CA GLY A 107 5.60 9.89 3.54
C GLY A 107 5.40 11.39 3.28
N SER A 108 4.64 11.79 2.27
CA SER A 108 4.49 13.20 1.86
C SER A 108 3.69 14.05 2.85
N ALA A 109 2.82 13.43 3.65
CA ALA A 109 2.17 14.01 4.81
C ALA A 109 1.91 12.94 5.86
N PRO A 110 1.89 13.28 7.16
CA PRO A 110 1.64 12.31 8.23
C PRO A 110 0.18 11.81 8.19
N LEU A 111 -0.01 10.56 8.62
CA LEU A 111 -1.35 10.05 8.89
C LEU A 111 -1.98 10.88 10.03
N LYS A 112 -3.16 11.41 9.80
CA LYS A 112 -3.92 12.06 10.88
C LYS A 112 -4.48 10.99 11.82
N THR A 113 -4.26 11.16 13.10
CA THR A 113 -4.79 10.30 14.15
C THR A 113 -5.75 11.07 15.04
N GLY A 114 -6.67 10.38 15.69
CA GLY A 114 -7.64 10.96 16.59
C GLY A 114 -8.63 9.90 17.08
N PRO A 115 -9.52 10.24 18.01
CA PRO A 115 -10.60 9.34 18.41
C PRO A 115 -11.42 8.92 17.19
N ALA A 116 -11.84 7.66 17.16
CA ALA A 116 -12.75 7.19 16.12
C ALA A 116 -14.07 7.97 16.18
N VAL A 117 -14.54 8.42 15.02
CA VAL A 117 -15.80 9.14 14.88
C VAL A 117 -16.93 8.13 14.71
N ASP A 118 -17.97 8.27 15.51
CA ASP A 118 -19.18 7.46 15.40
C ASP A 118 -19.99 7.86 14.15
N GLY A 119 -20.66 6.89 13.58
CA GLY A 119 -21.48 7.16 12.40
C GLY A 119 -22.11 5.90 11.80
N PRO A 120 -22.92 6.05 10.75
CA PRO A 120 -23.45 4.93 10.00
C PRO A 120 -22.33 3.99 9.57
N GLY A 121 -22.52 2.69 9.68
CA GLY A 121 -21.54 1.68 9.32
C GLY A 121 -20.58 1.25 10.44
N LYS A 122 -20.54 1.92 11.60
CA LYS A 122 -19.67 1.53 12.73
C LYS A 122 -19.89 0.07 13.15
N GLU A 123 -21.14 -0.33 13.32
CA GLU A 123 -21.46 -1.72 13.71
C GLU A 123 -21.06 -2.73 12.63
N LYS A 124 -21.20 -2.36 11.35
CA LYS A 124 -20.77 -3.18 10.22
C LYS A 124 -19.24 -3.28 10.13
N ALA A 125 -18.52 -2.26 10.57
CA ALA A 125 -17.06 -2.19 10.52
C ALA A 125 -16.36 -3.15 11.51
N VAL A 126 -17.07 -3.74 12.48
CA VAL A 126 -16.48 -4.59 13.53
C VAL A 126 -15.62 -5.73 12.94
N THR A 127 -16.09 -6.39 11.88
CA THR A 127 -15.31 -7.43 11.22
C THR A 127 -14.10 -6.89 10.45
N CYS A 128 -14.17 -5.67 9.95
CA CYS A 128 -13.11 -5.01 9.21
C CYS A 128 -11.97 -4.55 10.13
N VAL A 129 -12.32 -4.10 11.36
CA VAL A 129 -11.39 -3.61 12.38
C VAL A 129 -10.33 -4.65 12.74
N ALA A 130 -10.66 -5.95 12.72
CA ALA A 130 -9.72 -7.03 13.03
C ALA A 130 -8.44 -6.97 12.16
N CYS A 131 -8.55 -6.53 10.92
CA CYS A 131 -7.44 -6.40 9.97
C CYS A 131 -7.04 -4.94 9.72
N HIS A 132 -8.02 -4.06 9.58
CA HIS A 132 -7.78 -2.66 9.22
C HIS A 132 -7.61 -1.72 10.43
N GLY A 133 -7.70 -2.25 11.65
CA GLY A 133 -7.53 -1.48 12.88
C GLY A 133 -8.74 -0.63 13.25
N GLU A 134 -8.77 -0.16 14.49
CA GLU A 134 -9.85 0.71 15.00
C GLU A 134 -9.95 1.97 14.13
N GLY A 135 -11.18 2.33 13.75
CA GLY A 135 -11.42 3.45 12.84
C GLY A 135 -10.75 3.31 11.47
N GLY A 136 -10.18 2.15 11.13
CA GLY A 136 -9.46 1.94 9.88
C GLY A 136 -7.99 2.34 9.92
N HIS A 137 -7.38 2.41 11.12
CA HIS A 137 -5.94 2.68 11.33
C HIS A 137 -5.16 1.36 11.45
N SER A 138 -4.94 0.66 10.33
CA SER A 138 -4.16 -0.56 10.30
C SER A 138 -2.75 -0.35 10.86
N GLN A 139 -2.27 -1.33 11.65
CA GLN A 139 -0.90 -1.38 12.15
C GLN A 139 -0.02 -2.32 11.31
N MET A 140 -0.62 -3.05 10.39
CA MET A 140 0.08 -4.04 9.56
C MET A 140 0.47 -3.42 8.22
N PRO A 141 1.76 -3.48 7.83
CA PRO A 141 2.25 -2.83 6.61
C PRO A 141 1.55 -3.24 5.32
N ASN A 142 1.12 -4.50 5.24
CA ASN A 142 0.46 -5.06 4.05
C ASN A 142 -1.06 -4.81 4.00
N TRP A 143 -1.67 -4.36 5.10
CA TRP A 143 -3.09 -4.08 5.20
C TRP A 143 -3.33 -2.58 5.17
N PRO A 144 -4.18 -2.08 4.27
CA PRO A 144 -4.30 -0.64 4.07
C PRO A 144 -4.97 0.07 5.24
N VAL A 145 -4.50 1.28 5.50
CA VAL A 145 -5.25 2.29 6.25
C VAL A 145 -6.47 2.67 5.43
N LEU A 146 -7.65 2.62 6.06
CA LEU A 146 -8.94 3.03 5.47
C LEU A 146 -9.38 4.41 5.98
N ALA A 147 -8.93 4.79 7.18
CA ALA A 147 -9.27 6.04 7.84
C ALA A 147 -9.03 7.25 6.93
N GLY A 148 -10.06 8.07 6.78
CA GLY A 148 -10.02 9.29 6.00
C GLY A 148 -9.89 9.11 4.49
N GLN A 149 -9.97 7.89 3.95
CA GLN A 149 -10.00 7.65 2.51
C GLN A 149 -11.30 8.19 1.90
N LYS A 150 -11.36 8.36 0.58
CA LYS A 150 -12.54 8.83 -0.14
C LYS A 150 -13.64 7.75 -0.10
N ALA A 151 -14.87 8.13 0.27
CA ALA A 151 -15.97 7.19 0.38
C ALA A 151 -16.25 6.47 -0.95
N ASP A 152 -16.39 7.21 -2.03
CA ASP A 152 -16.66 6.67 -3.37
C ASP A 152 -15.53 5.77 -3.89
N TYR A 153 -14.28 6.03 -3.48
CA TYR A 153 -13.16 5.12 -3.77
C TYR A 153 -13.28 3.81 -2.96
N ILE A 154 -13.66 3.88 -1.68
CA ILE A 154 -13.87 2.66 -0.86
C ILE A 154 -15.03 1.84 -1.42
N GLU A 155 -16.15 2.48 -1.77
CA GLU A 155 -17.30 1.83 -2.42
C GLU A 155 -16.86 1.11 -3.69
N HIS A 156 -16.17 1.82 -4.58
CA HIS A 156 -15.66 1.26 -5.84
C HIS A 156 -14.73 0.06 -5.58
N ALA A 157 -13.82 0.16 -4.61
CA ALA A 157 -12.91 -0.92 -4.28
C ALA A 157 -13.63 -2.16 -3.72
N LEU A 158 -14.65 -1.99 -2.87
CA LEU A 158 -15.45 -3.09 -2.34
C LEU A 158 -16.26 -3.77 -3.44
N HIS A 159 -16.86 -3.00 -4.36
CA HIS A 159 -17.54 -3.57 -5.53
C HIS A 159 -16.59 -4.35 -6.42
N GLN A 160 -15.37 -3.83 -6.66
CA GLN A 160 -14.36 -4.55 -7.44
C GLN A 160 -13.90 -5.86 -6.80
N TYR A 161 -13.79 -5.91 -5.47
CA TYR A 161 -13.53 -7.17 -4.76
C TYR A 161 -14.71 -8.13 -4.88
N LYS A 162 -15.94 -7.63 -4.74
CA LYS A 162 -17.17 -8.43 -4.83
C LYS A 162 -17.37 -9.04 -6.19
N ASN A 163 -17.04 -8.32 -7.27
CA ASN A 163 -17.21 -8.79 -8.65
C ASN A 163 -15.95 -9.43 -9.27
N GLY A 164 -14.84 -9.51 -8.51
CA GLY A 164 -13.61 -10.16 -8.94
C GLY A 164 -12.70 -9.33 -9.87
N GLU A 165 -13.00 -8.05 -10.10
CA GLU A 165 -12.14 -7.14 -10.85
C GLU A 165 -10.88 -6.77 -10.05
N ARG A 166 -10.94 -6.91 -8.73
CA ARG A 166 -9.82 -6.77 -7.82
C ARG A 166 -9.61 -8.07 -7.06
N LYS A 167 -8.52 -8.77 -7.40
CA LYS A 167 -8.28 -10.14 -6.92
C LYS A 167 -7.49 -10.11 -5.63
N ASP A 168 -8.16 -10.43 -4.54
CA ASP A 168 -7.59 -10.70 -3.24
C ASP A 168 -8.51 -11.70 -2.53
N PRO A 169 -8.02 -12.88 -2.12
CA PRO A 169 -8.86 -13.94 -1.56
C PRO A 169 -9.56 -13.53 -0.26
N ILE A 170 -8.87 -12.75 0.60
CA ILE A 170 -9.42 -12.30 1.88
C ILE A 170 -10.49 -11.25 1.61
N MET A 171 -10.13 -10.17 0.90
CA MET A 171 -11.09 -9.09 0.64
C MET A 171 -12.23 -9.51 -0.27
N GLY A 172 -11.99 -10.44 -1.21
CA GLY A 172 -13.05 -11.02 -2.04
C GLY A 172 -14.10 -11.74 -1.19
N SER A 173 -13.68 -12.56 -0.21
CA SER A 173 -14.59 -13.24 0.70
C SER A 173 -15.33 -12.28 1.61
N GLN A 174 -14.67 -11.23 2.11
CA GLN A 174 -15.31 -10.21 2.96
C GLN A 174 -16.34 -9.39 2.17
N ALA A 175 -16.03 -9.01 0.92
CA ALA A 175 -16.91 -8.19 0.10
C ALA A 175 -18.12 -8.96 -0.47
N ALA A 176 -17.98 -10.27 -0.67
CA ALA A 176 -19.04 -11.11 -1.28
C ALA A 176 -20.37 -11.06 -0.53
N ALA A 177 -20.32 -11.00 0.81
CA ALA A 177 -21.49 -10.99 1.67
C ALA A 177 -22.14 -9.59 1.87
N LEU A 178 -21.48 -8.51 1.44
CA LEU A 178 -21.96 -7.14 1.65
C LEU A 178 -23.08 -6.78 0.66
N SER A 179 -24.16 -6.18 1.14
CA SER A 179 -25.12 -5.47 0.31
C SER A 179 -24.55 -4.11 -0.13
N ASP A 180 -25.15 -3.49 -1.14
CA ASP A 180 -24.76 -2.14 -1.57
C ASP A 180 -24.96 -1.11 -0.46
N ALA A 181 -26.00 -1.28 0.38
CA ALA A 181 -26.23 -0.45 1.56
C ALA A 181 -25.12 -0.62 2.61
N ASP A 182 -24.61 -1.86 2.82
CA ASP A 182 -23.48 -2.12 3.71
C ASP A 182 -22.20 -1.48 3.17
N ILE A 183 -21.94 -1.61 1.87
CA ILE A 183 -20.79 -1.01 1.20
C ILE A 183 -20.79 0.51 1.38
N HIS A 184 -21.94 1.15 1.11
CA HIS A 184 -22.12 2.58 1.30
C HIS A 184 -21.89 3.03 2.74
N ALA A 185 -22.47 2.31 3.71
CA ALA A 185 -22.33 2.62 5.14
C ALA A 185 -20.87 2.47 5.61
N LEU A 186 -20.18 1.38 5.23
CA LEU A 186 -18.77 1.15 5.55
C LEU A 186 -17.86 2.22 4.93
N ALA A 187 -18.11 2.56 3.68
CA ALA A 187 -17.32 3.59 2.98
C ALA A 187 -17.48 4.96 3.65
N SER A 188 -18.71 5.33 4.02
CA SER A 188 -19.01 6.56 4.75
C SER A 188 -18.34 6.59 6.12
N TYR A 189 -18.39 5.48 6.87
CA TYR A 189 -17.77 5.36 8.19
C TYR A 189 -16.25 5.57 8.13
N PHE A 190 -15.53 4.83 7.27
CA PHE A 190 -14.09 4.96 7.18
C PHE A 190 -13.64 6.30 6.59
N ALA A 191 -14.41 6.88 5.67
CA ALA A 191 -14.09 8.18 5.09
C ALA A 191 -14.20 9.33 6.09
N ALA A 192 -15.10 9.21 7.08
CA ALA A 192 -15.30 10.21 8.15
C ALA A 192 -14.18 10.21 9.20
N GLN A 193 -13.38 9.14 9.27
CA GLN A 193 -12.31 9.04 10.27
C GLN A 193 -11.16 10.02 9.99
N PRO A 194 -10.49 10.57 11.02
CA PRO A 194 -9.21 11.25 10.82
C PRO A 194 -8.23 10.25 10.22
N GLY A 195 -7.49 10.62 9.17
CA GLY A 195 -6.68 9.61 8.47
C GLY A 195 -5.88 10.16 7.31
N LEU A 196 -5.93 9.45 6.19
CA LEU A 196 -5.18 9.69 4.97
C LEU A 196 -5.38 11.08 4.38
N GLN A 197 -4.35 11.58 3.72
CA GLN A 197 -4.33 12.88 3.07
C GLN A 197 -3.96 12.77 1.58
N ALA A 198 -4.26 13.79 0.79
CA ALA A 198 -3.69 13.92 -0.54
C ALA A 198 -2.16 13.99 -0.46
N ALA A 199 -1.46 13.40 -1.42
CA ALA A 199 -0.02 13.54 -1.49
C ALA A 199 0.37 15.00 -1.71
N ALA A 200 1.52 15.42 -1.16
CA ALA A 200 1.98 16.81 -1.29
C ALA A 200 3.50 16.85 -1.43
N TYR A 201 4.00 17.80 -2.22
CA TYR A 201 5.41 18.15 -2.13
C TYR A 201 5.68 18.84 -0.79
N LYS A 202 6.78 18.48 -0.13
CA LYS A 202 7.22 19.21 1.08
C LYS A 202 7.51 20.65 0.66
N LYS A 203 6.86 21.60 1.31
CA LYS A 203 7.23 23.02 1.15
C LYS A 203 8.69 23.17 1.61
N LYS A 204 9.51 23.78 0.77
CA LYS A 204 10.88 24.19 1.11
C LYS A 204 10.83 25.26 2.20
#